data_1afec879885117e969708dddaf3a887f
#
_entry.id   1afec879885117e969708dddaf3a887f
#
_cell.length_a   1.000
_cell.length_b   1.000
_cell.length_c   1.000
_cell.angle_alpha   90.00
_cell.angle_beta   90.00
_cell.angle_gamma   90.00
#
_symmetry.space_group_name_H-M   'P 1'
#
loop_
_entity.id
_entity.type
_entity.pdbx_description
1 polymer ?
#
loop_
_entity_poly.entity_id
_entity_poly.type
_entity_poly.pdbx_seq_one_letter_code
_entity_poly.pdbx_strand_id
1 'polypeptide(L)'
;VTSYQSPQRRLRAAAFLSALEPSRFAATDEQTHEVLPVIARELLQEISRSQGDFEEWVRAFAPIRQPLLQPLTELFRKEQASSAHRESAAGVLSGYFANHTDVMIDLLLVATPAQHEILTGRFSLSGTPQVAVVLNEIVSSRIDEPDVSARNTALKRRAHARALLLLAGDADSILPVLQQSADPTER
;
A
#
# COMPACT_ATOMS: atom_id res chain seq x y z
N VAL A 1 -30.77 8.31 23.83
CA VAL A 1 -29.46 8.36 24.52
C VAL A 1 -28.50 7.52 23.71
N THR A 2 -27.91 8.10 22.64
CA THR A 2 -26.88 7.45 21.85
C THR A 2 -25.59 7.48 22.64
N SER A 3 -25.26 6.33 23.23
CA SER A 3 -23.99 6.14 23.94
C SER A 3 -22.85 6.29 22.93
N TYR A 4 -22.20 7.44 22.94
CA TYR A 4 -20.96 7.70 22.18
C TYR A 4 -19.87 6.76 22.73
N GLN A 5 -19.80 5.55 22.19
CA GLN A 5 -18.66 4.69 22.48
C GLN A 5 -17.40 5.36 21.94
N SER A 6 -16.37 5.46 22.80
CA SER A 6 -15.10 6.06 22.37
C SER A 6 -14.53 5.25 21.16
N PRO A 7 -13.86 5.91 20.19
CA PRO A 7 -13.24 5.23 19.03
C PRO A 7 -12.41 4.01 19.44
N GLN A 8 -11.66 4.10 20.53
CA GLN A 8 -10.87 2.97 21.05
C GLN A 8 -11.72 1.77 21.48
N ARG A 9 -12.88 2.00 22.08
CA ARG A 9 -13.78 0.88 22.45
C ARG A 9 -14.34 0.19 21.24
N ARG A 10 -14.72 0.96 20.21
CA ARG A 10 -15.18 0.40 18.93
C ARG A 10 -14.08 -0.40 18.25
N LEU A 11 -12.87 0.13 18.21
CA LEU A 11 -11.72 -0.54 17.61
C LEU A 11 -11.38 -1.86 18.32
N ARG A 12 -11.38 -1.87 19.67
CA ARG A 12 -11.18 -3.09 20.45
C ARG A 12 -12.29 -4.12 20.23
N ALA A 13 -13.54 -3.68 20.15
CA ALA A 13 -14.66 -4.56 19.83
C ALA A 13 -14.52 -5.16 18.41
N ALA A 14 -14.12 -4.35 17.43
CA ALA A 14 -13.84 -4.82 16.07
C ALA A 14 -12.68 -5.83 16.04
N ALA A 15 -11.59 -5.58 16.79
CA ALA A 15 -10.48 -6.50 16.92
C ALA A 15 -10.90 -7.84 17.54
N PHE A 16 -11.72 -7.81 18.57
CA PHE A 16 -12.27 -9.01 19.17
C PHE A 16 -13.16 -9.81 18.21
N LEU A 17 -14.05 -9.13 17.49
CA LEU A 17 -14.90 -9.75 16.47
C LEU A 17 -14.07 -10.32 15.30
N SER A 18 -13.02 -9.64 14.90
CA SER A 18 -12.12 -10.12 13.83
C SER A 18 -11.43 -11.44 14.19
N ALA A 19 -11.15 -11.65 15.46
CA ALA A 19 -10.54 -12.88 15.97
C ALA A 19 -11.56 -14.02 16.10
N LEU A 20 -12.80 -13.72 16.48
CA LEU A 20 -13.85 -14.73 16.70
C LEU A 20 -14.57 -15.13 15.40
N GLU A 21 -14.91 -14.16 14.58
CA GLU A 21 -15.74 -14.36 13.39
C GLU A 21 -15.16 -13.61 12.16
N PRO A 22 -13.95 -13.96 11.70
CA PRO A 22 -13.31 -13.25 10.58
C PRO A 22 -14.12 -13.32 9.29
N SER A 23 -14.92 -14.37 9.10
CA SER A 23 -15.80 -14.55 7.95
C SER A 23 -16.87 -13.45 7.80
N ARG A 24 -17.27 -12.81 8.90
CA ARG A 24 -18.18 -11.65 8.86
C ARG A 24 -17.60 -10.49 8.06
N PHE A 25 -16.30 -10.30 8.09
CA PHE A 25 -15.61 -9.23 7.38
C PHE A 25 -15.23 -9.61 5.93
N ALA A 26 -15.32 -10.90 5.60
CA ALA A 26 -15.09 -11.39 4.24
C ALA A 26 -16.35 -11.33 3.37
N ALA A 27 -17.52 -11.11 3.97
CA ALA A 27 -18.78 -10.99 3.24
C ALA A 27 -18.78 -9.73 2.37
N THR A 28 -19.27 -9.88 1.15
CA THR A 28 -19.40 -8.77 0.16
C THR A 28 -20.74 -8.04 0.33
N ASP A 29 -21.29 -7.99 1.54
CA ASP A 29 -22.51 -7.26 1.83
C ASP A 29 -22.24 -5.75 2.00
N GLU A 30 -23.29 -4.96 1.81
CA GLU A 30 -23.23 -3.50 1.88
C GLU A 30 -22.74 -3.00 3.25
N GLN A 31 -23.10 -3.69 4.33
CA GLN A 31 -22.71 -3.34 5.69
C GLN A 31 -21.20 -3.51 5.91
N THR A 32 -20.61 -4.55 5.35
CA THR A 32 -19.15 -4.80 5.44
C THR A 32 -18.38 -3.74 4.67
N HIS A 33 -18.85 -3.31 3.51
CA HIS A 33 -18.25 -2.23 2.74
C HIS A 33 -18.23 -0.89 3.47
N GLU A 34 -19.24 -0.60 4.30
CA GLU A 34 -19.27 0.62 5.11
C GLU A 34 -18.39 0.56 6.36
N VAL A 35 -18.28 -0.61 6.97
CA VAL A 35 -17.58 -0.79 8.26
C VAL A 35 -16.06 -0.85 8.08
N LEU A 36 -15.54 -1.52 7.05
CA LEU A 36 -14.10 -1.70 6.85
C LEU A 36 -13.32 -0.37 6.68
N PRO A 37 -13.79 0.63 5.92
CA PRO A 37 -13.14 1.94 5.85
C PRO A 37 -13.11 2.68 7.18
N VAL A 38 -14.14 2.50 8.02
CA VAL A 38 -14.18 3.09 9.36
C VAL A 38 -13.13 2.43 10.25
N ILE A 39 -13.08 1.09 10.27
CA ILE A 39 -12.06 0.34 11.02
C ILE A 39 -10.65 0.73 10.58
N ALA A 40 -10.39 0.77 9.28
CA ALA A 40 -9.07 1.14 8.75
C ALA A 40 -8.66 2.55 9.22
N ARG A 41 -9.57 3.52 9.16
CA ARG A 41 -9.30 4.89 9.61
C ARG A 41 -9.04 4.98 11.11
N GLU A 42 -9.86 4.33 11.93
CA GLU A 42 -9.71 4.32 13.38
C GLU A 42 -8.42 3.60 13.80
N LEU A 43 -8.07 2.52 13.11
CA LEU A 43 -6.81 1.79 13.31
C LEU A 43 -5.60 2.69 13.04
N LEU A 44 -5.56 3.38 11.91
CA LEU A 44 -4.45 4.29 11.59
C LEU A 44 -4.39 5.48 12.55
N GLN A 45 -5.53 5.99 13.00
CA GLN A 45 -5.59 7.07 13.97
C GLN A 45 -5.03 6.62 15.32
N GLU A 46 -5.32 5.40 15.77
CA GLU A 46 -4.82 4.88 17.04
C GLU A 46 -3.32 4.59 16.95
N ILE A 47 -2.84 3.97 15.87
CA ILE A 47 -1.43 3.73 15.61
C ILE A 47 -0.64 5.05 15.58
N SER A 48 -1.19 6.10 14.95
CA SER A 48 -0.53 7.41 14.89
C SER A 48 -0.44 8.10 16.26
N ARG A 49 -1.33 7.76 17.19
CA ARG A 49 -1.32 8.29 18.56
C ARG A 49 -0.36 7.53 19.48
N SER A 50 -0.27 6.22 19.33
CA SER A 50 0.49 5.32 20.18
C SER A 50 1.33 4.37 19.36
N GLN A 51 2.53 4.82 18.97
CA GLN A 51 3.45 4.01 18.17
C GLN A 51 3.93 2.74 18.93
N GLY A 52 3.90 2.74 20.25
CA GLY A 52 4.26 1.59 21.07
C GLY A 52 3.35 0.37 20.88
N ASP A 53 2.08 0.60 20.52
CA ASP A 53 1.07 -0.45 20.38
C ASP A 53 0.92 -0.96 18.94
N PHE A 54 1.78 -0.52 18.02
CA PHE A 54 1.69 -0.83 16.58
C PHE A 54 1.58 -2.33 16.31
N GLU A 55 2.51 -3.11 16.84
CA GLU A 55 2.55 -4.57 16.58
C GLU A 55 1.35 -5.31 17.20
N GLU A 56 0.83 -4.81 18.30
CA GLU A 56 -0.39 -5.38 18.92
C GLU A 56 -1.61 -5.16 18.03
N TRP A 57 -1.78 -3.95 17.50
CA TRP A 57 -2.87 -3.63 16.59
C TRP A 57 -2.78 -4.39 15.27
N VAL A 58 -1.58 -4.46 14.69
CA VAL A 58 -1.34 -5.24 13.46
C VAL A 58 -1.71 -6.71 13.69
N ARG A 59 -1.32 -7.29 14.81
CA ARG A 59 -1.65 -8.68 15.17
C ARG A 59 -3.15 -8.87 15.40
N ALA A 60 -3.80 -7.94 16.09
CA ALA A 60 -5.22 -8.02 16.43
C ALA A 60 -6.11 -8.06 15.17
N PHE A 61 -5.74 -7.34 14.12
CA PHE A 61 -6.49 -7.30 12.86
C PHE A 61 -5.95 -8.23 11.76
N ALA A 62 -4.91 -9.02 12.04
CA ALA A 62 -4.36 -9.98 11.09
C ALA A 62 -5.40 -10.98 10.51
N PRO A 63 -6.43 -11.44 11.26
CA PRO A 63 -7.45 -12.33 10.71
C PRO A 63 -8.26 -11.72 9.57
N ILE A 64 -8.40 -10.40 9.54
CA ILE A 64 -9.16 -9.67 8.49
C ILE A 64 -8.25 -8.82 7.59
N ARG A 65 -6.95 -9.13 7.50
CA ARG A 65 -5.99 -8.38 6.69
C ARG A 65 -6.40 -8.24 5.22
N GLN A 66 -6.98 -9.30 4.63
CA GLN A 66 -7.42 -9.28 3.23
C GLN A 66 -8.58 -8.28 2.98
N PRO A 67 -9.68 -8.33 3.75
CA PRO A 67 -10.72 -7.29 3.67
C PRO A 67 -10.20 -5.87 3.92
N LEU A 68 -9.19 -5.69 4.77
CA LEU A 68 -8.61 -4.38 5.06
C LEU A 68 -7.66 -3.86 3.97
N LEU A 69 -7.22 -4.70 3.01
CA LEU A 69 -6.25 -4.29 1.98
C LEU A 69 -6.75 -3.07 1.19
N GLN A 70 -7.98 -3.14 0.66
CA GLN A 70 -8.51 -2.04 -0.14
C GLN A 70 -8.65 -0.74 0.65
N PRO A 71 -9.35 -0.67 1.80
CA PRO A 71 -9.50 0.58 2.54
C PRO A 71 -8.18 1.14 3.07
N LEU A 72 -7.22 0.31 3.43
CA LEU A 72 -5.87 0.76 3.82
C LEU A 72 -5.10 1.32 2.61
N THR A 73 -5.21 0.70 1.44
CA THR A 73 -4.59 1.18 0.20
C THR A 73 -5.17 2.52 -0.24
N GLU A 74 -6.48 2.72 -0.09
CA GLU A 74 -7.12 4.02 -0.37
C GLU A 74 -6.59 5.12 0.55
N LEU A 75 -6.44 4.84 1.86
CA LEU A 75 -5.87 5.78 2.82
C LEU A 75 -4.38 6.05 2.57
N PHE A 76 -3.63 5.03 2.14
CA PHE A 76 -2.23 5.14 1.73
C PHE A 76 -2.04 6.09 0.54
N ARG A 77 -2.94 6.04 -0.45
CA ARG A 77 -2.88 6.86 -1.69
C ARG A 77 -3.47 8.25 -1.51
N LYS A 78 -4.25 8.49 -0.45
CA LYS A 78 -5.01 9.72 -0.28
C LYS A 78 -4.10 10.90 0.02
N GLU A 79 -3.89 11.77 -0.97
CA GLU A 79 -3.01 12.95 -0.85
C GLU A 79 -3.43 13.93 0.25
N GLN A 80 -4.73 14.07 0.50
CA GLN A 80 -5.27 14.95 1.55
C GLN A 80 -5.18 14.35 2.97
N ALA A 81 -4.78 13.09 3.12
CA ALA A 81 -4.53 12.52 4.43
C ALA A 81 -3.22 13.08 5.01
N SER A 82 -3.13 13.18 6.34
CA SER A 82 -1.87 13.59 6.99
C SER A 82 -0.74 12.61 6.66
N SER A 83 0.51 13.09 6.61
CA SER A 83 1.68 12.23 6.39
C SER A 83 1.71 11.07 7.39
N ALA A 84 1.45 11.35 8.67
CA ALA A 84 1.39 10.34 9.72
C ALA A 84 0.39 9.21 9.43
N HIS A 85 -0.81 9.52 8.94
CA HIS A 85 -1.78 8.48 8.55
C HIS A 85 -1.32 7.67 7.34
N ARG A 86 -0.71 8.32 6.35
CA ARG A 86 -0.19 7.62 5.16
C ARG A 86 0.99 6.72 5.50
N GLU A 87 1.87 7.17 6.37
CA GLU A 87 3.01 6.39 6.87
C GLU A 87 2.54 5.22 7.75
N SER A 88 1.56 5.45 8.63
CA SER A 88 0.93 4.36 9.39
C SER A 88 0.28 3.33 8.47
N ALA A 89 -0.39 3.76 7.39
CA ALA A 89 -0.96 2.85 6.40
C ALA A 89 0.14 2.02 5.70
N ALA A 90 1.27 2.65 5.32
CA ALA A 90 2.43 1.95 4.77
C ALA A 90 2.97 0.89 5.74
N GLY A 91 3.08 1.23 7.03
CA GLY A 91 3.52 0.31 8.07
C GLY A 91 2.60 -0.90 8.23
N VAL A 92 1.28 -0.67 8.29
CA VAL A 92 0.29 -1.76 8.42
C VAL A 92 0.29 -2.65 7.17
N LEU A 93 0.26 -2.05 5.98
CA LEU A 93 0.29 -2.77 4.71
C LEU A 93 1.56 -3.60 4.57
N SER A 94 2.73 -3.06 4.90
CA SER A 94 3.98 -3.82 4.88
C SER A 94 3.98 -4.95 5.91
N GLY A 95 3.37 -4.75 7.09
CA GLY A 95 3.23 -5.79 8.11
C GLY A 95 2.35 -6.97 7.65
N TYR A 96 1.31 -6.70 6.87
CA TYR A 96 0.40 -7.75 6.39
C TYR A 96 0.84 -8.42 5.10
N PHE A 97 1.47 -7.68 4.20
CA PHE A 97 1.67 -8.09 2.81
C PHE A 97 3.14 -8.15 2.38
N ALA A 98 4.11 -8.12 3.31
CA ALA A 98 5.53 -8.23 3.01
C ALA A 98 5.90 -9.44 2.12
N ASN A 99 5.16 -10.54 2.23
CA ASN A 99 5.36 -11.75 1.44
C ASN A 99 4.51 -11.80 0.14
N HIS A 100 3.76 -10.75 -0.17
CA HIS A 100 2.93 -10.64 -1.38
C HIS A 100 3.57 -9.65 -2.34
N THR A 101 4.45 -10.17 -3.21
CA THR A 101 5.30 -9.36 -4.11
C THR A 101 4.49 -8.41 -4.99
N ASP A 102 3.38 -8.86 -5.57
CA ASP A 102 2.47 -8.10 -6.40
C ASP A 102 1.88 -6.89 -5.67
N VAL A 103 1.35 -7.11 -4.46
CA VAL A 103 0.79 -6.04 -3.62
C VAL A 103 1.88 -5.03 -3.25
N MET A 104 3.06 -5.51 -2.84
CA MET A 104 4.16 -4.62 -2.45
C MET A 104 4.69 -3.78 -3.61
N ILE A 105 4.80 -4.36 -4.81
CA ILE A 105 5.19 -3.61 -6.01
C ILE A 105 4.14 -2.54 -6.32
N ASP A 106 2.84 -2.86 -6.31
CA ASP A 106 1.78 -1.89 -6.58
C ASP A 106 1.76 -0.72 -5.58
N LEU A 107 2.08 -0.98 -4.31
CA LEU A 107 2.25 0.07 -3.30
C LEU A 107 3.50 0.92 -3.58
N LEU A 108 4.63 0.30 -3.87
CA LEU A 108 5.89 0.99 -4.14
C LEU A 108 5.83 1.89 -5.37
N LEU A 109 5.08 1.49 -6.41
CA LEU A 109 4.90 2.27 -7.64
C LEU A 109 4.16 3.61 -7.44
N VAL A 110 3.45 3.78 -6.32
CA VAL A 110 2.69 4.99 -5.99
C VAL A 110 3.12 5.63 -4.66
N ALA A 111 4.14 5.07 -4.02
CA ALA A 111 4.63 5.51 -2.72
C ALA A 111 5.31 6.87 -2.80
N THR A 112 5.12 7.69 -1.77
CA THR A 112 5.98 8.84 -1.50
C THR A 112 7.34 8.37 -0.96
N PRO A 113 8.39 9.21 -0.95
CA PRO A 113 9.69 8.82 -0.41
C PRO A 113 9.63 8.26 1.02
N ALA A 114 8.86 8.88 1.92
CA ALA A 114 8.70 8.40 3.29
C ALA A 114 7.98 7.04 3.36
N GLN A 115 6.94 6.85 2.56
CA GLN A 115 6.24 5.57 2.47
C GLN A 115 7.14 4.48 1.88
N HIS A 116 7.95 4.83 0.88
CA HIS A 116 8.90 3.91 0.25
C HIS A 116 9.90 3.35 1.27
N GLU A 117 10.47 4.20 2.12
CA GLU A 117 11.38 3.79 3.18
C GLU A 117 10.73 2.77 4.15
N ILE A 118 9.48 3.02 4.55
CA ILE A 118 8.73 2.12 5.43
C ILE A 118 8.46 0.77 4.74
N LEU A 119 8.04 0.78 3.48
CA LEU A 119 7.73 -0.44 2.73
C LEU A 119 8.99 -1.30 2.51
N THR A 120 10.11 -0.69 2.10
CA THR A 120 11.38 -1.39 1.84
C THR A 120 12.07 -1.87 3.12
N GLY A 121 11.75 -1.29 4.27
CA GLY A 121 12.22 -1.79 5.57
C GLY A 121 11.73 -3.21 5.90
N ARG A 122 10.64 -3.67 5.28
CA ARG A 122 10.06 -5.01 5.48
C ARG A 122 9.99 -5.86 4.20
N PHE A 123 10.19 -5.27 3.04
CA PHE A 123 10.15 -5.95 1.75
C PHE A 123 11.47 -5.75 1.00
N SER A 124 12.14 -6.86 0.69
CA SER A 124 13.40 -6.82 -0.09
C SER A 124 13.11 -6.83 -1.59
N LEU A 125 13.55 -5.78 -2.27
CA LEU A 125 13.52 -5.72 -3.74
C LEU A 125 14.60 -6.61 -4.35
N SER A 126 15.77 -6.70 -3.68
CA SER A 126 16.93 -7.44 -4.20
C SER A 126 16.76 -8.94 -4.00
N GLY A 127 17.16 -9.71 -5.02
CA GLY A 127 17.17 -11.17 -4.94
C GLY A 127 15.82 -11.86 -5.12
N THR A 128 14.76 -11.12 -5.44
CA THR A 128 13.44 -11.68 -5.75
C THR A 128 13.21 -11.65 -7.26
N PRO A 129 13.39 -12.77 -8.00
CA PRO A 129 13.27 -12.78 -9.47
C PRO A 129 11.91 -12.28 -9.98
N GLN A 130 10.84 -12.53 -9.23
CA GLN A 130 9.49 -12.08 -9.55
C GLN A 130 9.37 -10.55 -9.58
N VAL A 131 10.12 -9.84 -8.72
CA VAL A 131 10.14 -8.36 -8.70
C VAL A 131 10.62 -7.83 -10.06
N ALA A 132 11.76 -8.33 -10.54
CA ALA A 132 12.31 -7.92 -11.82
C ALA A 132 11.36 -8.22 -12.99
N VAL A 133 10.72 -9.39 -13.00
CA VAL A 133 9.75 -9.78 -14.04
C VAL A 133 8.57 -8.79 -14.09
N VAL A 134 7.91 -8.54 -12.96
CA VAL A 134 6.75 -7.65 -12.90
C VAL A 134 7.13 -6.21 -13.27
N LEU A 135 8.26 -5.71 -12.76
CA LEU A 135 8.71 -4.36 -13.07
C LEU A 135 9.08 -4.19 -14.55
N ASN A 136 9.77 -5.18 -15.15
CA ASN A 136 10.11 -5.16 -16.57
C ASN A 136 8.85 -5.22 -17.46
N GLU A 137 7.82 -5.95 -17.07
CA GLU A 137 6.54 -5.95 -17.76
C GLU A 137 5.88 -4.56 -17.76
N ILE A 138 5.88 -3.86 -16.62
CA ILE A 138 5.38 -2.49 -16.50
C ILE A 138 6.20 -1.52 -17.36
N VAL A 139 7.52 -1.64 -17.36
CA VAL A 139 8.43 -0.78 -18.17
C VAL A 139 8.21 -1.00 -19.66
N SER A 140 7.98 -2.25 -20.09
CA SER A 140 7.82 -2.63 -21.50
C SER A 140 6.39 -2.44 -22.02
N SER A 141 5.40 -2.26 -21.13
CA SER A 141 4.00 -2.09 -21.52
C SER A 141 3.82 -0.87 -22.42
N ARG A 142 3.02 -1.01 -23.49
CA ARG A 142 2.69 0.13 -24.35
C ARG A 142 1.72 1.06 -23.65
N ILE A 143 1.98 2.37 -23.69
CA ILE A 143 1.09 3.40 -23.16
C ILE A 143 0.25 3.95 -24.30
N ASP A 144 -0.93 3.39 -24.49
CA ASP A 144 -1.89 3.83 -25.51
C ASP A 144 -3.10 4.56 -24.88
N GLU A 145 -2.85 5.31 -23.81
CA GLU A 145 -3.89 6.03 -23.09
C GLU A 145 -4.30 7.31 -23.86
N PRO A 146 -5.56 7.43 -24.28
CA PRO A 146 -6.06 8.61 -24.99
C PRO A 146 -6.22 9.83 -24.07
N ASP A 147 -6.47 9.61 -22.78
CA ASP A 147 -6.60 10.67 -21.77
C ASP A 147 -5.23 11.11 -21.27
N VAL A 148 -4.99 12.43 -21.27
CA VAL A 148 -3.72 13.05 -20.84
C VAL A 148 -3.40 12.75 -19.36
N SER A 149 -4.41 12.72 -18.49
CA SER A 149 -4.23 12.44 -17.07
C SER A 149 -3.85 10.98 -16.84
N ALA A 150 -4.56 10.05 -17.49
CA ALA A 150 -4.25 8.62 -17.45
C ALA A 150 -2.84 8.33 -18.03
N ARG A 151 -2.50 8.98 -19.15
CA ARG A 151 -1.17 8.87 -19.77
C ARG A 151 -0.06 9.35 -18.81
N ASN A 152 -0.24 10.51 -18.16
CA ASN A 152 0.73 11.02 -17.19
C ASN A 152 0.88 10.09 -15.99
N THR A 153 -0.20 9.49 -15.53
CA THR A 153 -0.17 8.50 -14.45
C THR A 153 0.60 7.24 -14.87
N ALA A 154 0.38 6.76 -16.07
CA ALA A 154 1.11 5.61 -16.64
C ALA A 154 2.60 5.90 -16.79
N LEU A 155 2.97 7.11 -17.26
CA LEU A 155 4.36 7.55 -17.39
C LEU A 155 5.06 7.61 -16.02
N LYS A 156 4.40 8.18 -15.00
CA LYS A 156 4.91 8.22 -13.62
C LYS A 156 5.12 6.79 -13.07
N ARG A 157 4.13 5.91 -13.27
CA ARG A 157 4.22 4.50 -12.86
C ARG A 157 5.41 3.80 -13.51
N ARG A 158 5.65 4.04 -14.82
CA ARG A 158 6.80 3.50 -15.55
C ARG A 158 8.12 4.06 -15.01
N ALA A 159 8.20 5.37 -14.74
CA ALA A 159 9.39 5.98 -14.15
C ALA A 159 9.72 5.39 -12.77
N HIS A 160 8.71 5.20 -11.91
CA HIS A 160 8.89 4.53 -10.63
C HIS A 160 9.33 3.07 -10.79
N ALA A 161 8.77 2.33 -11.76
CA ALA A 161 9.19 0.95 -12.04
C ALA A 161 10.68 0.86 -12.43
N ARG A 162 11.16 1.80 -13.25
CA ARG A 162 12.60 1.90 -13.61
C ARG A 162 13.46 2.17 -12.38
N ALA A 163 13.05 3.11 -11.51
CA ALA A 163 13.77 3.40 -10.28
C ALA A 163 13.82 2.18 -9.35
N LEU A 164 12.73 1.42 -9.24
CA LEU A 164 12.68 0.19 -8.44
C LEU A 164 13.58 -0.91 -9.01
N LEU A 165 13.70 -1.04 -10.35
CA LEU A 165 14.63 -1.97 -11.00
C LEU A 165 16.08 -1.62 -10.67
N LEU A 166 16.45 -0.33 -10.70
CA LEU A 166 17.78 0.11 -10.28
C LEU A 166 18.06 -0.24 -8.82
N LEU A 167 17.09 -0.02 -7.93
CA LEU A 167 17.20 -0.38 -6.51
C LEU A 167 17.25 -1.90 -6.28
N ALA A 168 16.62 -2.68 -7.16
CA ALA A 168 16.68 -4.14 -7.14
C ALA A 168 18.04 -4.69 -7.62
N GLY A 169 18.89 -3.84 -8.22
CA GLY A 169 20.20 -4.20 -8.75
C GLY A 169 20.21 -4.53 -10.25
N ASP A 170 19.09 -4.36 -10.96
CA ASP A 170 18.97 -4.56 -12.41
C ASP A 170 19.29 -3.26 -13.18
N ALA A 171 20.53 -2.77 -13.04
CA ALA A 171 20.98 -1.56 -13.71
C ALA A 171 21.17 -1.77 -15.24
N ASP A 172 21.55 -2.97 -15.66
CA ASP A 172 21.91 -3.27 -17.05
C ASP A 172 20.71 -3.17 -18.01
N SER A 173 19.51 -3.47 -17.52
CA SER A 173 18.28 -3.32 -18.31
C SER A 173 17.83 -1.87 -18.47
N ILE A 174 18.20 -0.97 -17.56
CA ILE A 174 17.68 0.40 -17.48
C ILE A 174 18.64 1.45 -18.03
N LEU A 175 19.93 1.31 -17.78
CA LEU A 175 20.94 2.30 -18.21
C LEU A 175 20.90 2.64 -19.70
N PRO A 176 20.75 1.67 -20.65
CA PRO A 176 20.66 1.99 -22.07
C PRO A 176 19.43 2.83 -22.43
N VAL A 177 18.30 2.60 -21.75
CA VAL A 177 17.05 3.34 -21.98
C VAL A 177 17.17 4.78 -21.49
N LEU A 178 17.79 5.00 -20.33
CA LEU A 178 18.03 6.34 -19.79
C LEU A 178 18.99 7.16 -20.66
N GLN A 179 19.94 6.52 -21.31
CA GLN A 179 20.89 7.19 -22.18
C GLN A 179 20.29 7.56 -23.56
N GLN A 180 19.34 6.76 -24.06
CA GLN A 180 18.77 6.91 -25.40
C GLN A 180 17.45 7.70 -25.43
N SER A 181 16.80 7.92 -24.28
CA SER A 181 15.51 8.63 -24.26
C SER A 181 15.71 10.12 -24.58
N ALA A 182 15.07 10.57 -25.66
CA ALA A 182 14.99 11.98 -26.01
C ALA A 182 13.96 12.75 -25.17
N ASP A 183 13.06 12.05 -24.49
CA ASP A 183 12.02 12.63 -23.64
C ASP A 183 12.56 12.85 -22.22
N PRO A 184 12.63 14.10 -21.72
CA PRO A 184 13.09 14.38 -20.36
C PRO A 184 12.22 13.77 -19.27
N THR A 185 10.96 13.45 -19.55
CA THR A 185 10.04 12.78 -18.62
C THR A 185 10.37 11.29 -18.44
N GLU A 186 11.16 10.73 -19.36
CA GLU A 186 11.62 9.35 -19.31
C GLU A 186 13.01 9.18 -18.68
N ARG A 187 13.70 10.29 -18.40
CA ARG A 187 14.98 10.33 -17.70
C ARG A 187 14.76 10.58 -16.22
#